data_e0558973a222d9f6eb2a0a3cf98fd6cb
#
_entry.id   e0558973a222d9f6eb2a0a3cf98fd6cb
#
_cell.length_a   1.000
_cell.length_b   1.000
_cell.length_c   1.000
_cell.angle_alpha   90.00
_cell.angle_beta   90.00
_cell.angle_gamma   90.00
#
_symmetry.space_group_name_H-M   'P 1'
#
loop_
_entity.id
_entity.type
_entity.pdbx_description
1 polymer ?
#
loop_
_entity_poly.entity_id
_entity_poly.type
_entity_poly.pdbx_seq_one_letter_code
_entity_poly.pdbx_strand_id
1 'polypeptide(L)'
;MTSDALPTTAAAAPRLPRPLAGALLSNAVFGGITAVGVPVALNAAGLSKVQIAVFFVVNAAIAISYNTLLVPRIRRAGYPRSALLATSLAVPAGLLLVRASGGHVVVLYLGGALMLFVSTLVPQLFGRVAARGGGAAQESSIARLRAVLISGYILGLILYALLAQAGLDPLLAAVAAAVLTTVCATGCPSTPAVDPDARVASAAARPRLVLVFVAALALVALLKSVDTLRAIYLPLFAVSSGVPAAHVPPVLLASAVLELAALPALTRLSSTRGSVLTLAVVALAGVLAFSILSSTQSYAALLVSQAVYAVAAAGYQSIGLLLLERTSGGPGAGASAYMAVVQIGTVLGALLPLVVTGYDPRIFLLAVGLAATALLLALTLRLAGHRF
;
A
#
# COMPACT_ATOMS: atom_id res chain seq x y z
N MET A 1 0.57 -34.47 44.42
CA MET A 1 -0.31 -33.30 44.38
C MET A 1 0.15 -32.44 43.23
N THR A 2 -0.37 -32.66 42.04
CA THR A 2 -0.09 -31.89 40.83
C THR A 2 -1.05 -30.71 40.80
N SER A 3 -0.53 -29.51 40.96
CA SER A 3 -1.28 -28.25 40.84
C SER A 3 -1.66 -28.04 39.37
N ASP A 4 -2.95 -28.28 39.04
CA ASP A 4 -3.56 -27.89 37.80
C ASP A 4 -3.57 -26.36 37.72
N ALA A 5 -2.58 -25.80 37.02
CA ALA A 5 -2.61 -24.41 36.64
C ALA A 5 -3.74 -24.21 35.62
N LEU A 6 -4.84 -23.61 36.07
CA LEU A 6 -5.94 -23.15 35.20
C LEU A 6 -5.38 -22.33 34.02
N PRO A 7 -5.90 -22.54 32.81
CA PRO A 7 -5.47 -21.79 31.64
C PRO A 7 -5.71 -20.29 31.90
N THR A 8 -4.66 -19.51 31.86
CA THR A 8 -4.68 -18.05 31.94
C THR A 8 -5.69 -17.56 30.88
N THR A 9 -6.78 -16.99 31.32
CA THR A 9 -7.78 -16.31 30.48
C THR A 9 -7.03 -15.36 29.54
N ALA A 10 -7.13 -15.62 28.26
CA ALA A 10 -6.53 -14.78 27.22
C ALA A 10 -6.99 -13.34 27.44
N ALA A 11 -6.09 -12.49 27.90
CA ALA A 11 -6.39 -11.08 28.16
C ALA A 11 -6.99 -10.48 26.91
N ALA A 12 -8.23 -9.98 27.02
CA ALA A 12 -8.96 -9.38 25.89
C ALA A 12 -8.07 -8.28 25.28
N ALA A 13 -7.74 -8.42 24.01
CA ALA A 13 -6.87 -7.47 23.33
C ALA A 13 -7.43 -6.04 23.46
N PRO A 14 -6.61 -5.05 23.83
CA PRO A 14 -7.05 -3.69 24.11
C PRO A 14 -7.84 -3.11 22.94
N ARG A 15 -8.98 -2.51 23.22
CA ARG A 15 -9.83 -1.85 22.21
C ARG A 15 -9.07 -0.65 21.64
N LEU A 16 -9.07 -0.54 20.31
CA LEU A 16 -8.52 0.66 19.64
C LEU A 16 -9.29 1.90 20.08
N PRO A 17 -8.62 2.99 20.44
CA PRO A 17 -9.28 4.27 20.71
C PRO A 17 -10.12 4.70 19.51
N ARG A 18 -11.38 5.07 19.74
CA ARG A 18 -12.32 5.48 18.68
C ARG A 18 -11.76 6.54 17.73
N PRO A 19 -11.07 7.61 18.20
CA PRO A 19 -10.52 8.61 17.30
C PRO A 19 -9.45 8.04 16.36
N LEU A 20 -8.63 7.12 16.85
CA LEU A 20 -7.58 6.48 16.06
C LEU A 20 -8.16 5.53 15.00
N ALA A 21 -9.18 4.75 15.36
CA ALA A 21 -9.89 3.89 14.41
C ALA A 21 -10.61 4.74 13.35
N GLY A 22 -11.24 5.83 13.74
CA GLY A 22 -11.89 6.80 12.85
C GLY A 22 -10.90 7.44 11.88
N ALA A 23 -9.74 7.90 12.38
CA ALA A 23 -8.70 8.47 11.52
C ALA A 23 -8.15 7.47 10.50
N LEU A 24 -7.95 6.21 10.89
CA LEU A 24 -7.50 5.15 9.97
C LEU A 24 -8.57 4.81 8.93
N LEU A 25 -9.82 4.66 9.35
CA LEU A 25 -10.92 4.33 8.45
C LEU A 25 -11.11 5.44 7.41
N SER A 26 -11.23 6.70 7.85
CA SER A 26 -11.43 7.83 6.94
C SER A 26 -10.23 8.05 6.00
N ASN A 27 -9.00 7.85 6.49
CA ASN A 27 -7.81 7.88 5.65
C ASN A 27 -7.81 6.74 4.60
N ALA A 28 -8.31 5.56 4.95
CA ALA A 28 -8.42 4.46 4.02
C ALA A 28 -9.55 4.68 2.99
N VAL A 29 -10.67 5.28 3.39
CA VAL A 29 -11.74 5.74 2.47
C VAL A 29 -11.16 6.73 1.45
N PHE A 30 -10.40 7.73 1.91
CA PHE A 30 -9.66 8.64 1.04
C PHE A 30 -8.79 7.87 0.03
N GLY A 31 -8.02 6.88 0.51
CA GLY A 31 -7.17 6.03 -0.34
C GLY A 31 -7.97 5.27 -1.41
N GLY A 32 -9.12 4.71 -1.07
CA GLY A 32 -9.99 3.99 -2.02
C GLY A 32 -10.55 4.91 -3.10
N ILE A 33 -11.00 6.12 -2.74
CA ILE A 33 -11.49 7.10 -3.71
C ILE A 33 -10.36 7.58 -4.63
N THR A 34 -9.21 7.93 -4.07
CA THR A 34 -8.08 8.51 -4.83
C THR A 34 -7.36 7.48 -5.69
N ALA A 35 -7.44 6.19 -5.37
CA ALA A 35 -6.86 5.12 -6.18
C ALA A 35 -7.39 5.11 -7.63
N VAL A 36 -8.65 5.46 -7.84
CA VAL A 36 -9.26 5.64 -9.17
C VAL A 36 -9.30 7.12 -9.53
N GLY A 37 -9.71 7.95 -8.59
CA GLY A 37 -10.00 9.36 -8.83
C GLY A 37 -8.79 10.16 -9.31
N VAL A 38 -7.61 9.96 -8.74
CA VAL A 38 -6.42 10.72 -9.11
C VAL A 38 -5.95 10.40 -10.54
N PRO A 39 -5.66 9.13 -10.90
CA PRO A 39 -5.26 8.81 -12.28
C PRO A 39 -6.27 9.30 -13.33
N VAL A 40 -7.57 9.08 -13.08
CA VAL A 40 -8.64 9.50 -14.00
C VAL A 40 -8.72 11.02 -14.11
N ALA A 41 -8.64 11.76 -12.99
CA ALA A 41 -8.66 13.23 -13.01
C ALA A 41 -7.45 13.83 -13.73
N LEU A 42 -6.24 13.28 -13.55
CA LEU A 42 -5.05 13.71 -14.26
C LEU A 42 -5.21 13.53 -15.78
N ASN A 43 -5.75 12.39 -16.21
CA ASN A 43 -6.04 12.12 -17.61
C ASN A 43 -7.14 13.05 -18.17
N ALA A 44 -8.21 13.28 -17.41
CA ALA A 44 -9.28 14.20 -17.77
C ALA A 44 -8.81 15.67 -17.83
N ALA A 45 -7.81 16.05 -17.04
CA ALA A 45 -7.14 17.35 -17.11
C ALA A 45 -6.22 17.50 -18.34
N GLY A 46 -6.15 16.49 -19.23
CA GLY A 46 -5.38 16.53 -20.47
C GLY A 46 -3.88 16.22 -20.28
N LEU A 47 -3.46 15.70 -19.13
CA LEU A 47 -2.06 15.32 -18.95
C LEU A 47 -1.72 14.12 -19.83
N SER A 48 -0.57 14.21 -20.48
CA SER A 48 -0.03 13.08 -21.24
C SER A 48 0.35 11.93 -20.33
N LYS A 49 0.44 10.72 -20.88
CA LYS A 49 0.90 9.52 -20.15
C LYS A 49 2.25 9.74 -19.45
N VAL A 50 3.17 10.46 -20.10
CA VAL A 50 4.48 10.81 -19.52
C VAL A 50 4.31 11.73 -18.31
N GLN A 51 3.49 12.77 -18.42
CA GLN A 51 3.25 13.70 -17.30
C GLN A 51 2.59 12.99 -16.11
N ILE A 52 1.66 12.06 -16.36
CA ILE A 52 1.05 11.24 -15.31
C ILE A 52 2.11 10.35 -14.65
N ALA A 53 2.96 9.66 -15.43
CA ALA A 53 4.04 8.85 -14.87
C ALA A 53 5.02 9.68 -14.04
N VAL A 54 5.46 10.84 -14.56
CA VAL A 54 6.34 11.78 -13.84
C VAL A 54 5.67 12.27 -12.56
N PHE A 55 4.38 12.56 -12.57
CA PHE A 55 3.64 12.92 -11.35
C PHE A 55 3.79 11.84 -10.27
N PHE A 56 3.59 10.56 -10.60
CA PHE A 56 3.75 9.47 -9.62
C PHE A 56 5.21 9.25 -9.20
N VAL A 57 6.19 9.44 -10.09
CA VAL A 57 7.62 9.34 -9.76
C VAL A 57 8.06 10.46 -8.80
N VAL A 58 7.68 11.71 -9.09
CA VAL A 58 7.96 12.85 -8.21
C VAL A 58 7.30 12.61 -6.85
N ASN A 59 6.06 12.13 -6.86
CA ASN A 59 5.36 11.77 -5.65
C ASN A 59 6.07 10.65 -4.86
N ALA A 60 6.59 9.63 -5.52
CA ALA A 60 7.38 8.59 -4.85
C ALA A 60 8.66 9.18 -4.21
N ALA A 61 9.36 10.07 -4.91
CA ALA A 61 10.56 10.73 -4.38
C ALA A 61 10.23 11.60 -3.14
N ILE A 62 9.12 12.34 -3.18
CA ILE A 62 8.65 13.13 -2.03
C ILE A 62 8.24 12.20 -0.87
N ALA A 63 7.54 11.10 -1.14
CA ALA A 63 7.16 10.12 -0.12
C ALA A 63 8.40 9.48 0.53
N ILE A 64 9.46 9.19 -0.24
CA ILE A 64 10.75 8.75 0.30
C ILE A 64 11.27 9.80 1.29
N SER A 65 11.35 11.06 0.85
CA SER A 65 11.86 12.16 1.67
C SER A 65 11.06 12.31 2.98
N TYR A 66 9.74 12.24 2.91
CA TYR A 66 8.90 12.31 4.10
C TYR A 66 9.13 11.12 5.04
N ASN A 67 9.19 9.91 4.52
CA ASN A 67 9.35 8.72 5.35
C ASN A 67 10.78 8.59 5.91
N THR A 68 11.80 9.08 5.21
CA THR A 68 13.21 9.00 5.67
C THR A 68 13.60 10.16 6.56
N LEU A 69 13.07 11.36 6.33
CA LEU A 69 13.46 12.56 7.06
C LEU A 69 12.44 12.98 8.13
N LEU A 70 11.15 12.98 7.78
CA LEU A 70 10.10 13.53 8.65
C LEU A 70 9.60 12.49 9.67
N VAL A 71 9.27 11.28 9.23
CA VAL A 71 8.72 10.24 10.11
C VAL A 71 9.67 9.88 11.26
N PRO A 72 11.00 9.73 11.07
CA PRO A 72 11.93 9.50 12.19
C PRO A 72 11.98 10.68 13.19
N ARG A 73 11.90 11.93 12.70
CA ARG A 73 11.84 13.11 13.58
C ARG A 73 10.56 13.12 14.42
N ILE A 74 9.41 12.87 13.78
CA ILE A 74 8.11 12.77 14.47
C ILE A 74 8.15 11.64 15.53
N ARG A 75 8.75 10.50 15.21
CA ARG A 75 8.91 9.37 16.12
C ARG A 75 9.78 9.70 17.33
N ARG A 76 10.94 10.34 17.12
CA ARG A 76 11.82 10.81 18.21
C ARG A 76 11.11 11.80 19.12
N ALA A 77 10.26 12.66 18.59
CA ALA A 77 9.45 13.60 19.35
C ALA A 77 8.23 12.97 20.04
N GLY A 78 8.07 11.64 20.03
CA GLY A 78 6.94 10.95 20.67
C GLY A 78 5.62 11.09 19.92
N TYR A 79 5.64 11.17 18.60
CA TYR A 79 4.43 11.35 17.78
C TYR A 79 3.56 12.52 18.28
N PRO A 80 4.04 13.77 18.30
CA PRO A 80 3.29 14.88 18.83
C PRO A 80 1.97 15.08 18.03
N ARG A 81 0.91 15.51 18.73
CA ARG A 81 -0.38 15.74 18.12
C ARG A 81 -0.32 16.80 17.02
N SER A 82 0.47 17.85 17.19
CA SER A 82 0.68 18.91 16.21
C SER A 82 1.20 18.37 14.87
N ALA A 83 2.15 17.43 14.87
CA ALA A 83 2.65 16.80 13.66
C ALA A 83 1.56 15.99 12.94
N LEU A 84 0.73 15.23 13.69
CA LEU A 84 -0.39 14.50 13.11
C LEU A 84 -1.41 15.46 12.48
N LEU A 85 -1.74 16.55 13.17
CA LEU A 85 -2.68 17.56 12.65
C LEU A 85 -2.13 18.28 11.42
N ALA A 86 -0.86 18.71 11.45
CA ALA A 86 -0.24 19.37 10.30
C ALA A 86 -0.22 18.46 9.05
N THR A 87 0.18 17.20 9.23
CA THR A 87 0.23 16.23 8.11
C THR A 87 -1.18 15.86 7.64
N SER A 88 -2.17 15.75 8.52
CA SER A 88 -3.55 15.45 8.11
C SER A 88 -4.25 16.63 7.42
N LEU A 89 -3.97 17.87 7.81
CA LEU A 89 -4.49 19.08 7.15
C LEU A 89 -3.89 19.30 5.75
N ALA A 90 -2.63 18.93 5.55
CA ALA A 90 -1.98 19.04 4.25
C ALA A 90 -2.67 18.19 3.17
N VAL A 91 -3.25 17.05 3.53
CA VAL A 91 -3.89 16.12 2.58
C VAL A 91 -5.11 16.73 1.89
N PRO A 92 -6.14 17.23 2.59
CA PRO A 92 -7.28 17.87 1.92
C PRO A 92 -6.89 19.16 1.20
N ALA A 93 -5.95 19.94 1.73
CA ALA A 93 -5.43 21.13 1.05
C ALA A 93 -4.76 20.76 -0.29
N GLY A 94 -3.95 19.69 -0.29
CA GLY A 94 -3.31 19.19 -1.50
C GLY A 94 -4.32 18.71 -2.54
N LEU A 95 -5.34 17.96 -2.14
CA LEU A 95 -6.37 17.49 -3.07
C LEU A 95 -7.23 18.65 -3.64
N LEU A 96 -7.53 19.65 -2.83
CA LEU A 96 -8.20 20.86 -3.30
C LEU A 96 -7.36 21.62 -4.33
N LEU A 97 -6.03 21.72 -4.13
CA LEU A 97 -5.11 22.31 -5.10
C LEU A 97 -5.06 21.50 -6.40
N VAL A 98 -4.97 20.17 -6.32
CA VAL A 98 -5.05 19.29 -7.51
C VAL A 98 -6.33 19.56 -8.28
N ARG A 99 -7.47 19.64 -7.59
CA ARG A 99 -8.77 19.90 -8.19
C ARG A 99 -8.87 21.30 -8.79
N ALA A 100 -8.36 22.31 -8.11
CA ALA A 100 -8.38 23.71 -8.54
C ALA A 100 -7.31 24.04 -9.57
N SER A 101 -6.43 23.11 -9.92
CA SER A 101 -5.27 23.39 -10.78
C SER A 101 -5.64 23.83 -12.19
N GLY A 102 -6.85 23.46 -12.70
CA GLY A 102 -7.28 23.81 -14.05
C GLY A 102 -6.29 23.37 -15.15
N GLY A 103 -5.48 22.34 -14.88
CA GLY A 103 -4.42 21.87 -15.78
C GLY A 103 -3.08 22.59 -15.60
N HIS A 104 -2.96 23.59 -14.70
CA HIS A 104 -1.68 24.21 -14.37
C HIS A 104 -0.75 23.21 -13.66
N VAL A 105 0.26 22.75 -14.38
CA VAL A 105 1.19 21.69 -13.97
C VAL A 105 1.83 21.96 -12.62
N VAL A 106 2.31 23.20 -12.37
CA VAL A 106 2.97 23.56 -11.09
C VAL A 106 2.03 23.43 -9.90
N VAL A 107 0.78 23.92 -10.03
CA VAL A 107 -0.24 23.84 -8.97
C VAL A 107 -0.61 22.38 -8.70
N LEU A 108 -0.71 21.58 -9.75
CA LEU A 108 -1.02 20.16 -9.68
C LEU A 108 0.09 19.37 -8.94
N TYR A 109 1.37 19.63 -9.26
CA TYR A 109 2.48 18.97 -8.56
C TYR A 109 2.60 19.43 -7.10
N LEU A 110 2.37 20.72 -6.83
CA LEU A 110 2.34 21.23 -5.44
C LEU A 110 1.21 20.58 -4.65
N GLY A 111 0.02 20.50 -5.24
CA GLY A 111 -1.12 19.80 -4.64
C GLY A 111 -0.83 18.32 -4.40
N GLY A 112 -0.22 17.64 -5.37
CA GLY A 112 0.24 16.26 -5.23
C GLY A 112 1.24 16.10 -4.07
N ALA A 113 2.23 16.98 -3.97
CA ALA A 113 3.21 16.98 -2.88
C ALA A 113 2.55 17.11 -1.50
N LEU A 114 1.57 18.01 -1.35
CA LEU A 114 0.82 18.16 -0.10
C LEU A 114 -0.07 16.94 0.18
N MET A 115 -0.76 16.41 -0.83
CA MET A 115 -1.58 15.21 -0.67
C MET A 115 -0.77 14.01 -0.18
N LEU A 116 0.52 13.94 -0.53
CA LEU A 116 1.41 12.83 -0.13
C LEU A 116 1.75 12.78 1.35
N PHE A 117 1.43 13.80 2.13
CA PHE A 117 1.50 13.66 3.59
C PHE A 117 0.62 12.50 4.09
N VAL A 118 -0.33 12.00 3.28
CA VAL A 118 -1.07 10.76 3.56
C VAL A 118 -0.14 9.57 3.81
N SER A 119 1.00 9.50 3.13
CA SER A 119 2.00 8.43 3.31
C SER A 119 2.63 8.42 4.72
N THR A 120 2.61 9.55 5.42
CA THR A 120 3.14 9.67 6.78
C THR A 120 2.08 9.40 7.86
N LEU A 121 0.79 9.48 7.51
CA LEU A 121 -0.31 9.31 8.48
C LEU A 121 -0.39 7.87 8.99
N VAL A 122 -0.34 6.89 8.09
CA VAL A 122 -0.41 5.47 8.47
C VAL A 122 0.73 5.09 9.42
N PRO A 123 2.02 5.37 9.13
CA PRO A 123 3.11 5.14 10.09
C PRO A 123 2.93 5.85 11.43
N GLN A 124 2.42 7.08 11.45
CA GLN A 124 2.17 7.81 12.69
C GLN A 124 1.06 7.16 13.52
N LEU A 125 -0.04 6.73 12.88
CA LEU A 125 -1.16 6.08 13.57
C LEU A 125 -0.78 4.69 14.08
N PHE A 126 -0.04 3.90 13.28
CA PHE A 126 0.50 2.61 13.71
C PHE A 126 1.53 2.75 14.83
N GLY A 127 2.41 3.75 14.74
CA GLY A 127 3.40 4.03 15.78
C GLY A 127 2.76 4.32 17.14
N ARG A 128 1.63 5.06 17.16
CA ARG A 128 0.85 5.32 18.38
C ARG A 128 0.24 4.05 18.98
N VAL A 129 -0.16 3.09 18.15
CA VAL A 129 -0.69 1.81 18.63
C VAL A 129 0.45 0.94 19.17
N ALA A 130 1.55 0.85 18.41
CA ALA A 130 2.71 0.06 18.81
C ALA A 130 3.35 0.54 20.14
N ALA A 131 3.28 1.85 20.41
CA ALA A 131 3.77 2.42 21.67
C ALA A 131 2.93 2.07 22.89
N ARG A 132 1.72 1.53 22.73
CA ARG A 132 0.78 1.20 23.83
C ARG A 132 0.68 -0.28 24.13
N GLY A 133 1.19 -1.15 23.28
CA GLY A 133 1.08 -2.60 23.42
C GLY A 133 2.44 -3.28 23.30
N GLY A 134 2.61 -4.43 23.94
CA GLY A 134 3.76 -5.32 23.79
C GLY A 134 3.33 -6.76 23.48
N GLY A 135 4.20 -7.53 22.82
CA GLY A 135 3.99 -8.96 22.56
C GLY A 135 2.76 -9.28 21.71
N ALA A 136 2.05 -10.35 22.05
CA ALA A 136 0.89 -10.87 21.31
C ALA A 136 -0.26 -9.85 21.16
N ALA A 137 -0.42 -8.92 22.11
CA ALA A 137 -1.39 -7.86 22.04
C ALA A 137 -1.08 -6.85 20.91
N GLN A 138 0.20 -6.63 20.64
CA GLN A 138 0.64 -5.77 19.53
C GLN A 138 0.31 -6.41 18.18
N GLU A 139 0.57 -7.69 17.99
CA GLU A 139 0.28 -8.41 16.74
C GLU A 139 -1.22 -8.40 16.41
N SER A 140 -2.08 -8.67 17.40
CA SER A 140 -3.52 -8.63 17.24
C SER A 140 -4.03 -7.21 16.90
N SER A 141 -3.41 -6.19 17.46
CA SER A 141 -3.73 -4.79 17.18
C SER A 141 -3.35 -4.40 15.76
N ILE A 142 -2.18 -4.82 15.27
CA ILE A 142 -1.74 -4.60 13.89
C ILE A 142 -2.67 -5.28 12.89
N ALA A 143 -3.09 -6.52 13.16
CA ALA A 143 -4.04 -7.22 12.30
C ALA A 143 -5.39 -6.49 12.21
N ARG A 144 -5.92 -5.98 13.33
CA ARG A 144 -7.14 -5.17 13.35
C ARG A 144 -7.00 -3.85 12.59
N LEU A 145 -5.88 -3.15 12.75
CA LEU A 145 -5.59 -1.93 12.00
C LEU A 145 -5.60 -2.19 10.50
N ARG A 146 -5.03 -3.31 10.08
CA ARG A 146 -5.03 -3.74 8.70
C ARG A 146 -6.43 -4.01 8.17
N ALA A 147 -7.26 -4.71 8.95
CA ALA A 147 -8.66 -4.95 8.59
C ALA A 147 -9.42 -3.62 8.42
N VAL A 148 -9.22 -2.66 9.32
CA VAL A 148 -9.82 -1.32 9.22
C VAL A 148 -9.36 -0.60 7.95
N LEU A 149 -8.08 -0.67 7.59
CA LEU A 149 -7.56 -0.06 6.36
C LEU A 149 -8.18 -0.68 5.10
N ILE A 150 -8.25 -2.01 5.02
CA ILE A 150 -8.84 -2.69 3.85
C ILE A 150 -10.33 -2.38 3.76
N SER A 151 -11.06 -2.42 4.89
CA SER A 151 -12.49 -2.10 4.91
C SER A 151 -12.76 -0.66 4.50
N GLY A 152 -11.94 0.29 4.97
CA GLY A 152 -12.04 1.69 4.56
C GLY A 152 -11.74 1.89 3.07
N TYR A 153 -10.73 1.20 2.55
CA TYR A 153 -10.40 1.24 1.13
C TYR A 153 -11.56 0.72 0.26
N ILE A 154 -12.16 -0.42 0.65
CA ILE A 154 -13.36 -0.98 0.02
C ILE A 154 -14.51 0.03 0.03
N LEU A 155 -14.78 0.64 1.19
CA LEU A 155 -15.83 1.66 1.32
C LEU A 155 -15.56 2.86 0.42
N GLY A 156 -14.30 3.29 0.29
CA GLY A 156 -13.88 4.37 -0.60
C GLY A 156 -14.15 4.06 -2.08
N LEU A 157 -13.86 2.83 -2.52
CA LEU A 157 -14.17 2.37 -3.89
C LEU A 157 -15.68 2.35 -4.16
N ILE A 158 -16.47 1.85 -3.20
CA ILE A 158 -17.94 1.83 -3.31
C ILE A 158 -18.46 3.27 -3.41
N LEU A 159 -18.00 4.15 -2.53
CA LEU A 159 -18.42 5.54 -2.51
C LEU A 159 -18.07 6.26 -3.81
N TYR A 160 -16.86 6.03 -4.36
CA TYR A 160 -16.48 6.54 -5.67
C TYR A 160 -17.49 6.10 -6.75
N ALA A 161 -17.78 4.80 -6.82
CA ALA A 161 -18.69 4.25 -7.82
C ALA A 161 -20.08 4.88 -7.75
N LEU A 162 -20.65 4.97 -6.54
CA LEU A 162 -22.00 5.54 -6.31
C LEU A 162 -22.04 7.02 -6.69
N LEU A 163 -21.06 7.82 -6.30
CA LEU A 163 -21.01 9.24 -6.62
C LEU A 163 -20.83 9.48 -8.12
N ALA A 164 -19.93 8.74 -8.76
CA ALA A 164 -19.71 8.84 -10.20
C ALA A 164 -20.97 8.43 -11.00
N GLN A 165 -21.72 7.42 -10.54
CA GLN A 165 -23.01 7.04 -11.15
C GLN A 165 -24.08 8.12 -10.96
N ALA A 166 -24.05 8.82 -9.83
CA ALA A 166 -24.97 9.94 -9.55
C ALA A 166 -24.55 11.24 -10.29
N GLY A 167 -23.49 11.24 -11.08
CA GLY A 167 -22.96 12.44 -11.74
C GLY A 167 -22.31 13.44 -10.79
N LEU A 168 -22.00 13.01 -9.56
CA LEU A 168 -21.30 13.83 -8.54
C LEU A 168 -19.80 13.61 -8.64
N ASP A 169 -19.03 14.65 -8.27
CA ASP A 169 -17.56 14.56 -8.25
C ASP A 169 -17.06 13.72 -7.04
N PRO A 170 -16.51 12.51 -7.26
CA PRO A 170 -16.04 11.68 -6.16
C PRO A 170 -14.85 12.29 -5.39
N LEU A 171 -14.06 13.18 -5.99
CA LEU A 171 -12.95 13.83 -5.31
C LEU A 171 -13.39 14.75 -4.17
N LEU A 172 -14.61 15.29 -4.21
CA LEU A 172 -15.18 16.04 -3.08
C LEU A 172 -15.39 15.12 -1.87
N ALA A 173 -15.81 13.88 -2.07
CA ALA A 173 -15.92 12.91 -0.99
C ALA A 173 -14.53 12.51 -0.45
N ALA A 174 -13.51 12.47 -1.30
CA ALA A 174 -12.13 12.29 -0.83
C ALA A 174 -11.67 13.46 0.04
N VAL A 175 -11.98 14.71 -0.32
CA VAL A 175 -11.73 15.89 0.54
C VAL A 175 -12.46 15.72 1.88
N ALA A 176 -13.74 15.36 1.88
CA ALA A 176 -14.51 15.15 3.09
C ALA A 176 -13.90 14.04 3.98
N ALA A 177 -13.47 12.92 3.39
CA ALA A 177 -12.78 11.84 4.10
C ALA A 177 -11.46 12.31 4.72
N ALA A 178 -10.66 13.11 3.99
CA ALA A 178 -9.42 13.68 4.50
C ALA A 178 -9.66 14.70 5.63
N VAL A 179 -10.69 15.54 5.53
CA VAL A 179 -11.13 16.43 6.61
C VAL A 179 -11.55 15.62 7.82
N LEU A 180 -12.34 14.56 7.65
CA LEU A 180 -12.76 13.69 8.75
C LEU A 180 -11.54 13.01 9.41
N THR A 181 -10.52 12.63 8.63
CA THR A 181 -9.24 12.15 9.18
C THR A 181 -8.61 13.17 10.10
N THR A 182 -8.60 14.44 9.70
CA THR A 182 -8.08 15.55 10.51
C THR A 182 -8.91 15.77 11.78
N VAL A 183 -10.24 15.74 11.68
CA VAL A 183 -11.14 15.85 12.84
C VAL A 183 -10.86 14.70 13.82
N CYS A 184 -10.80 13.46 13.35
CA CYS A 184 -10.45 12.31 14.19
C CYS A 184 -9.04 12.43 14.81
N ALA A 185 -8.08 12.99 14.06
CA ALA A 185 -6.72 13.22 14.56
C ALA A 185 -6.68 14.19 15.75
N THR A 186 -7.64 15.11 15.88
CA THR A 186 -7.74 16.00 17.05
C THR A 186 -7.98 15.24 18.36
N GLY A 187 -8.63 14.09 18.32
CA GLY A 187 -8.87 13.21 19.47
C GLY A 187 -7.77 12.19 19.73
N CYS A 188 -6.75 12.09 18.85
CA CYS A 188 -5.65 11.16 19.05
C CYS A 188 -4.65 11.67 20.08
N PRO A 189 -4.39 10.93 21.16
CA PRO A 189 -3.42 11.35 22.16
C PRO A 189 -1.98 11.24 21.62
N SER A 190 -1.10 12.12 22.10
CA SER A 190 0.34 11.96 21.93
C SER A 190 0.85 10.72 22.70
N THR A 191 2.00 10.19 22.30
CA THR A 191 2.69 9.13 23.01
C THR A 191 3.98 9.68 23.59
N PRO A 192 4.51 9.09 24.67
CA PRO A 192 5.82 9.48 25.21
C PRO A 192 6.91 9.38 24.12
N ALA A 193 7.92 10.23 24.21
CA ALA A 193 9.10 10.13 23.36
C ALA A 193 9.72 8.74 23.50
N VAL A 194 10.09 8.14 22.40
CA VAL A 194 10.78 6.84 22.41
C VAL A 194 12.26 7.12 22.52
N ASP A 195 12.91 6.56 23.55
CA ASP A 195 14.35 6.65 23.73
C ASP A 195 15.07 6.11 22.48
N PRO A 196 15.82 6.95 21.77
CA PRO A 196 16.53 6.53 20.58
C PRO A 196 17.60 5.49 20.84
N ASP A 197 18.21 5.50 22.04
CA ASP A 197 19.35 4.66 22.37
C ASP A 197 18.95 3.22 22.69
N ALA A 198 17.74 2.97 23.17
CA ALA A 198 17.24 1.63 23.45
C ALA A 198 17.13 0.70 22.23
N ARG A 199 17.18 1.24 20.99
CA ARG A 199 17.07 0.47 19.74
C ARG A 199 18.32 0.49 18.86
N VAL A 200 19.24 1.42 19.05
CA VAL A 200 20.47 1.53 18.24
C VAL A 200 21.41 0.34 18.50
N ALA A 201 21.39 -0.24 19.68
CA ALA A 201 22.17 -1.43 20.02
C ALA A 201 21.84 -2.68 19.17
N SER A 202 20.69 -2.70 18.48
CA SER A 202 20.26 -3.82 17.64
C SER A 202 20.54 -3.63 16.12
N ALA A 203 21.02 -2.45 15.70
CA ALA A 203 21.11 -2.12 14.26
C ALA A 203 22.41 -2.61 13.58
N ALA A 204 23.32 -3.22 14.31
CA ALA A 204 24.62 -3.65 13.77
C ALA A 204 24.67 -5.10 13.24
N ALA A 205 23.53 -5.80 13.18
CA ALA A 205 23.49 -7.15 12.64
C ALA A 205 23.67 -7.11 11.10
N ARG A 206 24.80 -7.63 10.64
CA ARG A 206 25.05 -7.82 9.20
C ARG A 206 24.07 -8.87 8.64
N PRO A 207 23.51 -8.66 7.44
CA PRO A 207 22.68 -9.68 6.80
C PRO A 207 23.46 -11.00 6.69
N ARG A 208 22.86 -12.08 7.21
CA ARG A 208 23.52 -13.41 7.28
C ARG A 208 24.01 -13.93 5.93
N LEU A 209 23.35 -13.50 4.87
CA LEU A 209 23.69 -13.83 3.48
C LEU A 209 23.31 -12.62 2.61
N VAL A 210 24.28 -11.78 2.28
CA VAL A 210 24.06 -10.54 1.49
C VAL A 210 23.32 -10.84 0.18
N LEU A 211 23.70 -11.90 -0.52
CA LEU A 211 23.09 -12.28 -1.80
C LEU A 211 21.60 -12.62 -1.65
N VAL A 212 21.23 -13.35 -0.60
CA VAL A 212 19.82 -13.72 -0.31
C VAL A 212 19.01 -12.50 0.06
N PHE A 213 19.58 -11.59 0.83
CA PHE A 213 18.91 -10.33 1.16
C PHE A 213 18.68 -9.45 -0.08
N VAL A 214 19.70 -9.31 -0.95
CA VAL A 214 19.57 -8.58 -2.23
C VAL A 214 18.51 -9.24 -3.14
N ALA A 215 18.48 -10.56 -3.23
CA ALA A 215 17.46 -11.27 -3.98
C ALA A 215 16.06 -11.07 -3.40
N ALA A 216 15.91 -11.05 -2.06
CA ALA A 216 14.66 -10.74 -1.39
C ALA A 216 14.20 -9.29 -1.67
N LEU A 217 15.13 -8.32 -1.66
CA LEU A 217 14.86 -6.93 -2.05
C LEU A 217 14.37 -6.84 -3.50
N ALA A 218 15.08 -7.51 -4.42
CA ALA A 218 14.70 -7.53 -5.83
C ALA A 218 13.31 -8.16 -6.05
N LEU A 219 13.03 -9.29 -5.37
CA LEU A 219 11.73 -9.96 -5.43
C LEU A 219 10.58 -9.03 -4.99
N VAL A 220 10.73 -8.35 -3.86
CA VAL A 220 9.72 -7.40 -3.37
C VAL A 220 9.60 -6.18 -4.27
N ALA A 221 10.73 -5.66 -4.82
CA ALA A 221 10.72 -4.55 -5.78
C ALA A 221 9.94 -4.89 -7.05
N LEU A 222 10.17 -6.08 -7.62
CA LEU A 222 9.47 -6.55 -8.81
C LEU A 222 7.96 -6.66 -8.57
N LEU A 223 7.54 -7.29 -7.47
CA LEU A 223 6.13 -7.43 -7.11
C LEU A 223 5.49 -6.06 -6.85
N LYS A 224 6.21 -5.14 -6.22
CA LYS A 224 5.72 -3.77 -6.04
C LYS A 224 5.61 -3.01 -7.35
N SER A 225 6.54 -3.22 -8.30
CA SER A 225 6.45 -2.61 -9.63
C SER A 225 5.20 -3.06 -10.37
N VAL A 226 4.86 -4.35 -10.29
CA VAL A 226 3.61 -4.92 -10.83
C VAL A 226 2.38 -4.26 -10.20
N ASP A 227 2.36 -4.12 -8.87
CA ASP A 227 1.26 -3.47 -8.15
C ASP A 227 1.10 -2.00 -8.54
N THR A 228 2.20 -1.26 -8.65
CA THR A 228 2.16 0.15 -9.02
C THR A 228 1.72 0.34 -10.49
N LEU A 229 2.24 -0.47 -11.40
CA LEU A 229 1.80 -0.47 -12.79
C LEU A 229 0.28 -0.67 -12.86
N ARG A 230 -0.25 -1.66 -12.16
CA ARG A 230 -1.68 -1.90 -12.05
C ARG A 230 -2.41 -0.68 -11.47
N ALA A 231 -1.95 -0.15 -10.36
CA ALA A 231 -2.64 0.92 -9.64
C ALA A 231 -2.78 2.20 -10.49
N ILE A 232 -1.76 2.52 -11.30
CA ILE A 232 -1.76 3.71 -12.14
C ILE A 232 -2.47 3.46 -13.47
N TYR A 233 -2.12 2.36 -14.15
CA TYR A 233 -2.49 2.18 -15.56
C TYR A 233 -3.77 1.39 -15.78
N LEU A 234 -4.22 0.56 -14.82
CA LEU A 234 -5.48 -0.17 -14.98
C LEU A 234 -6.70 0.76 -15.05
N PRO A 235 -6.87 1.78 -14.19
CA PRO A 235 -7.95 2.74 -14.31
C PRO A 235 -7.91 3.51 -15.65
N LEU A 236 -6.71 3.93 -16.08
CA LEU A 236 -6.51 4.67 -17.32
C LEU A 236 -6.79 3.80 -18.54
N PHE A 237 -6.33 2.56 -18.55
CA PHE A 237 -6.61 1.57 -19.57
C PHE A 237 -8.12 1.28 -19.68
N ALA A 238 -8.79 1.03 -18.55
CA ALA A 238 -10.21 0.77 -18.55
C ALA A 238 -11.01 1.92 -19.18
N VAL A 239 -10.73 3.17 -18.78
CA VAL A 239 -11.38 4.36 -19.34
C VAL A 239 -11.06 4.53 -20.83
N SER A 240 -9.80 4.34 -21.24
CA SER A 240 -9.39 4.44 -22.65
C SER A 240 -10.01 3.33 -23.53
N SER A 241 -10.35 2.19 -22.93
CA SER A 241 -11.07 1.08 -23.58
C SER A 241 -12.60 1.28 -23.62
N GLY A 242 -13.11 2.47 -23.23
CA GLY A 242 -14.53 2.79 -23.25
C GLY A 242 -15.32 2.37 -22.02
N VAL A 243 -14.66 1.86 -20.96
CA VAL A 243 -15.33 1.57 -19.68
C VAL A 243 -15.66 2.89 -18.97
N PRO A 244 -16.92 3.16 -18.64
CA PRO A 244 -17.29 4.36 -17.89
C PRO A 244 -16.52 4.45 -16.57
N ALA A 245 -16.07 5.65 -16.17
CA ALA A 245 -15.30 5.85 -14.95
C ALA A 245 -15.98 5.30 -13.69
N ALA A 246 -17.32 5.31 -13.66
CA ALA A 246 -18.13 4.74 -12.58
C ALA A 246 -18.02 3.20 -12.46
N HIS A 247 -17.62 2.51 -13.52
CA HIS A 247 -17.47 1.04 -13.56
C HIS A 247 -16.02 0.59 -13.28
N VAL A 248 -15.06 1.50 -13.15
CA VAL A 248 -13.68 1.16 -12.79
C VAL A 248 -13.54 0.70 -11.33
N PRO A 249 -14.17 1.36 -10.33
CA PRO A 249 -14.07 0.93 -8.94
C PRO A 249 -14.51 -0.51 -8.68
N PRO A 250 -15.62 -1.04 -9.24
CA PRO A 250 -15.99 -2.45 -9.10
C PRO A 250 -14.87 -3.43 -9.49
N VAL A 251 -14.05 -3.09 -10.49
CA VAL A 251 -12.90 -3.90 -10.91
C VAL A 251 -11.85 -3.99 -9.79
N LEU A 252 -11.52 -2.86 -9.16
CA LEU A 252 -10.58 -2.83 -8.02
C LEU A 252 -11.20 -3.39 -6.75
N LEU A 253 -12.51 -3.22 -6.56
CA LEU A 253 -13.26 -3.76 -5.43
C LEU A 253 -13.21 -5.29 -5.42
N ALA A 254 -13.35 -5.95 -6.58
CA ALA A 254 -13.23 -7.40 -6.70
C ALA A 254 -11.89 -7.89 -6.14
N SER A 255 -10.79 -7.20 -6.48
CA SER A 255 -9.48 -7.51 -5.89
C SER A 255 -9.44 -7.29 -4.38
N ALA A 256 -9.92 -6.15 -3.88
CA ALA A 256 -9.83 -5.81 -2.46
C ALA A 256 -10.64 -6.74 -1.55
N VAL A 257 -11.83 -7.15 -1.97
CA VAL A 257 -12.67 -8.09 -1.22
C VAL A 257 -12.03 -9.48 -1.17
N LEU A 258 -11.55 -9.97 -2.32
CA LEU A 258 -10.90 -11.27 -2.39
C LEU A 258 -9.51 -11.28 -1.73
N GLU A 259 -8.81 -10.13 -1.70
CA GLU A 259 -7.58 -9.97 -0.92
C GLU A 259 -7.82 -10.27 0.56
N LEU A 260 -8.90 -9.74 1.14
CA LEU A 260 -9.24 -9.98 2.54
C LEU A 260 -9.49 -11.48 2.80
N ALA A 261 -10.12 -12.18 1.86
CA ALA A 261 -10.38 -13.62 1.95
C ALA A 261 -9.09 -14.46 1.75
N ALA A 262 -8.16 -14.02 0.90
CA ALA A 262 -6.92 -14.73 0.60
C ALA A 262 -5.86 -14.62 1.71
N LEU A 263 -5.86 -13.53 2.49
CA LEU A 263 -4.87 -13.25 3.52
C LEU A 263 -4.65 -14.41 4.52
N PRO A 264 -5.68 -15.02 5.14
CA PRO A 264 -5.47 -16.12 6.10
C PRO A 264 -4.82 -17.34 5.47
N ALA A 265 -5.21 -17.69 4.22
CA ALA A 265 -4.65 -18.82 3.50
C ALA A 265 -3.17 -18.62 3.17
N LEU A 266 -2.79 -17.42 2.70
CA LEU A 266 -1.40 -17.08 2.40
C LEU A 266 -0.54 -17.00 3.66
N THR A 267 -1.07 -16.47 4.76
CA THR A 267 -0.38 -16.45 6.05
C THR A 267 -0.12 -17.87 6.54
N ARG A 268 -1.11 -18.76 6.44
CA ARG A 268 -0.94 -20.18 6.77
C ARG A 268 0.07 -20.87 5.85
N LEU A 269 0.04 -20.59 4.54
CA LEU A 269 1.01 -21.13 3.60
C LEU A 269 2.44 -20.67 3.95
N SER A 270 2.62 -19.41 4.28
CA SER A 270 3.92 -18.83 4.66
C SER A 270 4.45 -19.46 5.97
N SER A 271 3.57 -19.69 6.96
CA SER A 271 3.98 -20.30 8.23
C SER A 271 4.34 -21.79 8.09
N THR A 272 3.67 -22.52 7.17
CA THR A 272 3.87 -23.96 7.01
C THR A 272 4.92 -24.32 5.96
N ARG A 273 5.00 -23.55 4.86
CA ARG A 273 5.86 -23.87 3.72
C ARG A 273 6.94 -22.83 3.43
N GLY A 274 6.94 -21.72 4.17
CA GLY A 274 7.92 -20.63 4.09
C GLY A 274 7.49 -19.49 3.16
N SER A 275 8.07 -18.31 3.44
CA SER A 275 7.73 -17.06 2.75
C SER A 275 8.12 -17.08 1.27
N VAL A 276 9.23 -17.73 0.91
CA VAL A 276 9.72 -17.79 -0.49
C VAL A 276 8.73 -18.53 -1.40
N LEU A 277 8.21 -19.70 -0.97
CA LEU A 277 7.21 -20.41 -1.75
C LEU A 277 5.90 -19.64 -1.86
N THR A 278 5.50 -18.98 -0.77
CA THR A 278 4.29 -18.15 -0.79
C THR A 278 4.45 -16.99 -1.78
N LEU A 279 5.60 -16.34 -1.85
CA LEU A 279 5.85 -15.29 -2.84
C LEU A 279 5.96 -15.84 -4.27
N ALA A 280 6.36 -17.09 -4.48
CA ALA A 280 6.27 -17.74 -5.79
C ALA A 280 4.80 -17.91 -6.23
N VAL A 281 3.90 -18.34 -5.33
CA VAL A 281 2.45 -18.41 -5.59
C VAL A 281 1.88 -17.01 -5.89
N VAL A 282 2.27 -16.01 -5.14
CA VAL A 282 1.92 -14.59 -5.34
C VAL A 282 2.35 -14.10 -6.73
N ALA A 283 3.59 -14.37 -7.11
CA ALA A 283 4.12 -13.99 -8.42
C ALA A 283 3.40 -14.72 -9.56
N LEU A 284 3.11 -16.02 -9.40
CA LEU A 284 2.32 -16.80 -10.37
C LEU A 284 0.92 -16.21 -10.56
N ALA A 285 0.25 -15.85 -9.47
CA ALA A 285 -1.04 -15.16 -9.56
C ALA A 285 -0.94 -13.84 -10.32
N GLY A 286 0.14 -13.09 -10.13
CA GLY A 286 0.44 -11.89 -10.93
C GLY A 286 0.60 -12.21 -12.42
N VAL A 287 1.40 -13.23 -12.78
CA VAL A 287 1.55 -13.68 -14.18
C VAL A 287 0.19 -13.99 -14.79
N LEU A 288 -0.62 -14.81 -14.14
CA LEU A 288 -1.94 -15.21 -14.66
C LEU A 288 -2.88 -14.01 -14.82
N ALA A 289 -2.97 -13.16 -13.81
CA ALA A 289 -3.83 -11.99 -13.83
C ALA A 289 -3.51 -11.04 -15.00
N PHE A 290 -2.24 -10.73 -15.20
CA PHE A 290 -1.84 -9.79 -16.26
C PHE A 290 -1.79 -10.43 -17.65
N SER A 291 -1.62 -11.75 -17.75
CA SER A 291 -1.82 -12.47 -19.01
C SER A 291 -3.26 -12.38 -19.50
N ILE A 292 -4.23 -12.45 -18.58
CA ILE A 292 -5.65 -12.22 -18.92
C ILE A 292 -5.86 -10.79 -19.44
N LEU A 293 -5.30 -9.77 -18.75
CA LEU A 293 -5.44 -8.37 -19.15
C LEU A 293 -4.76 -8.04 -20.49
N SER A 294 -3.66 -8.72 -20.80
CA SER A 294 -2.93 -8.51 -22.05
C SER A 294 -3.61 -9.16 -23.27
N SER A 295 -4.50 -10.13 -23.04
CA SER A 295 -5.15 -10.91 -24.10
C SER A 295 -6.50 -10.38 -24.56
N THR A 296 -7.20 -9.58 -23.72
CA THR A 296 -8.53 -9.10 -24.04
C THR A 296 -8.87 -7.81 -23.29
N GLN A 297 -9.74 -6.98 -23.91
CA GLN A 297 -10.20 -5.69 -23.38
C GLN A 297 -11.61 -5.77 -22.78
N SER A 298 -12.18 -6.97 -22.63
CA SER A 298 -13.54 -7.12 -22.13
C SER A 298 -13.63 -6.76 -20.63
N TYR A 299 -14.75 -6.17 -20.22
CA TYR A 299 -15.01 -5.84 -18.82
C TYR A 299 -14.98 -7.09 -17.91
N ALA A 300 -15.45 -8.22 -18.41
CA ALA A 300 -15.37 -9.50 -17.69
C ALA A 300 -13.91 -9.92 -17.43
N ALA A 301 -13.03 -9.74 -18.42
CA ALA A 301 -11.60 -10.02 -18.23
C ALA A 301 -10.95 -9.09 -17.20
N LEU A 302 -11.33 -7.81 -17.15
CA LEU A 302 -10.91 -6.90 -16.09
C LEU A 302 -11.28 -7.45 -14.71
N LEU A 303 -12.53 -7.87 -14.50
CA LEU A 303 -13.01 -8.45 -13.24
C LEU A 303 -12.28 -9.75 -12.88
N VAL A 304 -12.17 -10.70 -13.82
CA VAL A 304 -11.51 -11.99 -13.58
C VAL A 304 -10.03 -11.80 -13.27
N SER A 305 -9.34 -10.92 -14.02
CA SER A 305 -7.94 -10.62 -13.76
C SER A 305 -7.73 -10.07 -12.35
N GLN A 306 -8.62 -9.20 -11.88
CA GLN A 306 -8.51 -8.62 -10.55
C GLN A 306 -8.88 -9.61 -9.44
N ALA A 307 -9.78 -10.55 -9.70
CA ALA A 307 -10.05 -11.66 -8.79
C ALA A 307 -8.79 -12.55 -8.61
N VAL A 308 -8.09 -12.87 -9.68
CA VAL A 308 -6.82 -13.60 -9.62
C VAL A 308 -5.72 -12.75 -8.95
N TYR A 309 -5.65 -11.46 -9.29
CA TYR A 309 -4.67 -10.54 -8.72
C TYR A 309 -4.81 -10.35 -7.20
N ALA A 310 -5.99 -10.59 -6.64
CA ALA A 310 -6.22 -10.51 -5.20
C ALA A 310 -5.22 -11.35 -4.38
N VAL A 311 -4.84 -12.53 -4.91
CA VAL A 311 -3.80 -13.38 -4.29
C VAL A 311 -2.44 -12.69 -4.30
N ALA A 312 -2.11 -12.01 -5.40
CA ALA A 312 -0.87 -11.26 -5.52
C ALA A 312 -0.85 -10.08 -4.53
N ALA A 313 -1.92 -9.29 -4.48
CA ALA A 313 -2.06 -8.14 -3.58
C ALA A 313 -1.96 -8.55 -2.10
N ALA A 314 -2.70 -9.59 -1.69
CA ALA A 314 -2.70 -10.10 -0.32
C ALA A 314 -1.30 -10.54 0.14
N GLY A 315 -0.55 -11.18 -0.74
CA GLY A 315 0.71 -11.82 -0.37
C GLY A 315 1.90 -10.88 -0.35
N TYR A 316 2.11 -10.05 -1.39
CA TYR A 316 3.36 -9.30 -1.50
C TYR A 316 3.55 -8.30 -0.37
N GLN A 317 2.50 -7.61 0.08
CA GLN A 317 2.59 -6.61 1.14
C GLN A 317 2.91 -7.23 2.50
N SER A 318 2.32 -8.39 2.80
CA SER A 318 2.46 -9.06 4.09
C SER A 318 3.72 -9.89 4.16
N ILE A 319 3.85 -10.80 3.18
CA ILE A 319 4.91 -11.80 3.17
C ILE A 319 6.23 -11.20 2.70
N GLY A 320 6.18 -10.18 1.82
CA GLY A 320 7.36 -9.43 1.41
C GLY A 320 8.04 -8.71 2.58
N LEU A 321 7.28 -8.04 3.44
CA LEU A 321 7.80 -7.45 4.67
C LEU A 321 8.41 -8.52 5.59
N LEU A 322 7.70 -9.63 5.79
CA LEU A 322 8.16 -10.74 6.64
C LEU A 322 9.46 -11.36 6.11
N LEU A 323 9.58 -11.54 4.79
CA LEU A 323 10.79 -12.05 4.15
C LEU A 323 11.99 -11.10 4.41
N LEU A 324 11.79 -9.79 4.25
CA LEU A 324 12.85 -8.82 4.49
C LEU A 324 13.25 -8.74 5.98
N GLU A 325 12.30 -8.83 6.90
CA GLU A 325 12.61 -8.91 8.34
C GLU A 325 13.45 -10.15 8.68
N ARG A 326 13.13 -11.31 8.09
CA ARG A 326 13.87 -12.55 8.32
C ARG A 326 15.26 -12.56 7.70
N THR A 327 15.47 -11.83 6.62
CA THR A 327 16.74 -11.81 5.88
C THR A 327 17.65 -10.64 6.23
N SER A 328 17.14 -9.56 6.86
CA SER A 328 17.89 -8.35 7.18
C SER A 328 18.86 -8.50 8.35
N GLY A 329 18.73 -9.57 9.16
CA GLY A 329 19.63 -9.86 10.26
C GLY A 329 19.42 -9.05 11.54
N GLY A 330 18.42 -8.14 11.61
CA GLY A 330 18.13 -7.37 12.82
C GLY A 330 16.69 -6.85 12.88
N PRO A 331 16.11 -6.68 14.07
CA PRO A 331 14.76 -6.16 14.25
C PRO A 331 14.59 -4.76 13.64
N GLY A 332 13.58 -4.59 12.80
CA GLY A 332 13.25 -3.31 12.17
C GLY A 332 14.10 -2.92 10.97
N ALA A 333 15.21 -3.63 10.66
CA ALA A 333 16.01 -3.39 9.47
C ALA A 333 15.24 -3.80 8.21
N GLY A 334 14.49 -4.90 8.27
CA GLY A 334 13.61 -5.35 7.19
C GLY A 334 12.50 -4.38 6.88
N ALA A 335 11.87 -3.76 7.87
CA ALA A 335 10.85 -2.73 7.65
C ALA A 335 11.43 -1.50 6.94
N SER A 336 12.62 -1.03 7.32
CA SER A 336 13.29 0.08 6.64
C SER A 336 13.64 -0.26 5.19
N ALA A 337 14.17 -1.48 4.97
CA ALA A 337 14.47 -1.99 3.63
C ALA A 337 13.19 -2.13 2.77
N TYR A 338 12.09 -2.64 3.37
CA TYR A 338 10.80 -2.73 2.70
C TYR A 338 10.30 -1.37 2.23
N MET A 339 10.37 -0.33 3.09
CA MET A 339 9.95 1.02 2.70
C MET A 339 10.77 1.58 1.53
N ALA A 340 12.08 1.35 1.52
CA ALA A 340 12.94 1.77 0.41
C ALA A 340 12.59 1.03 -0.90
N VAL A 341 12.43 -0.28 -0.82
CA VAL A 341 12.12 -1.14 -1.99
C VAL A 341 10.73 -0.84 -2.57
N VAL A 342 9.75 -0.55 -1.72
CA VAL A 342 8.40 -0.13 -2.16
C VAL A 342 8.49 1.12 -3.04
N GLN A 343 9.36 2.07 -2.71
CA GLN A 343 9.52 3.28 -3.54
C GLN A 343 10.23 2.99 -4.85
N ILE A 344 11.27 2.15 -4.85
CA ILE A 344 11.94 1.69 -6.07
C ILE A 344 10.92 1.01 -6.99
N GLY A 345 10.12 0.10 -6.46
CA GLY A 345 9.06 -0.56 -7.21
C GLY A 345 8.01 0.42 -7.74
N THR A 346 7.69 1.46 -6.98
CA THR A 346 6.76 2.51 -7.43
C THR A 346 7.33 3.27 -8.63
N VAL A 347 8.59 3.65 -8.60
CA VAL A 347 9.26 4.34 -9.72
C VAL A 347 9.29 3.43 -10.96
N LEU A 348 9.71 2.19 -10.81
CA LEU A 348 9.76 1.23 -11.92
C LEU A 348 8.37 0.98 -12.52
N GLY A 349 7.36 0.72 -11.68
CA GLY A 349 5.99 0.49 -12.13
C GLY A 349 5.33 1.70 -12.82
N ALA A 350 5.75 2.92 -12.46
CA ALA A 350 5.28 4.13 -13.11
C ALA A 350 5.97 4.39 -14.47
N LEU A 351 7.28 4.13 -14.58
CA LEU A 351 8.08 4.47 -15.77
C LEU A 351 8.06 3.39 -16.85
N LEU A 352 8.11 2.11 -16.49
CA LEU A 352 8.19 1.02 -17.46
C LEU A 352 7.09 1.07 -18.54
N PRO A 353 5.82 1.37 -18.22
CA PRO A 353 4.77 1.46 -19.25
C PRO A 353 4.95 2.57 -20.27
N LEU A 354 5.88 3.50 -20.08
CA LEU A 354 6.16 4.58 -21.04
C LEU A 354 6.76 4.07 -22.36
N VAL A 355 7.36 2.85 -22.37
CA VAL A 355 7.86 2.22 -23.60
C VAL A 355 6.74 1.79 -24.56
N VAL A 356 5.50 1.72 -24.08
CA VAL A 356 4.31 1.40 -24.89
C VAL A 356 3.55 2.69 -25.19
N THR A 357 3.19 2.92 -26.44
CA THR A 357 2.41 4.10 -26.85
C THR A 357 0.96 3.97 -26.39
N GLY A 358 0.37 5.06 -25.91
CA GLY A 358 -1.02 5.08 -25.45
C GLY A 358 -1.29 4.17 -24.24
N TYR A 359 -2.55 3.78 -24.06
CA TYR A 359 -3.00 2.84 -23.01
C TYR A 359 -3.39 1.50 -23.66
N ASP A 360 -2.42 0.87 -24.30
CA ASP A 360 -2.57 -0.41 -25.01
C ASP A 360 -2.44 -1.59 -24.02
N PRO A 361 -3.16 -2.74 -24.22
CA PRO A 361 -3.02 -3.95 -23.39
C PRO A 361 -1.60 -4.46 -23.24
N ARG A 362 -0.70 -4.15 -24.20
CA ARG A 362 0.74 -4.48 -24.13
C ARG A 362 1.44 -3.94 -22.89
N ILE A 363 0.89 -2.90 -22.25
CA ILE A 363 1.38 -2.42 -20.94
C ILE A 363 1.39 -3.57 -19.93
N PHE A 364 0.41 -4.44 -19.97
CA PHE A 364 0.28 -5.55 -19.02
C PHE A 364 1.23 -6.71 -19.32
N LEU A 365 1.77 -6.82 -20.55
CA LEU A 365 2.88 -7.76 -20.83
C LEU A 365 4.14 -7.40 -20.05
N LEU A 366 4.38 -6.11 -19.77
CA LEU A 366 5.47 -5.69 -18.88
C LEU A 366 5.25 -6.19 -17.45
N ALA A 367 4.00 -6.12 -16.98
CA ALA A 367 3.65 -6.67 -15.66
C ALA A 367 3.79 -8.20 -15.62
N VAL A 368 3.44 -8.90 -16.71
CA VAL A 368 3.72 -10.36 -16.86
C VAL A 368 5.22 -10.63 -16.78
N GLY A 369 6.06 -9.87 -17.50
CA GLY A 369 7.52 -10.01 -17.46
C GLY A 369 8.09 -9.79 -16.07
N LEU A 370 7.66 -8.73 -15.36
CA LEU A 370 8.08 -8.45 -13.99
C LEU A 370 7.66 -9.56 -13.03
N ALA A 371 6.40 -10.00 -13.10
CA ALA A 371 5.87 -11.07 -12.26
C ALA A 371 6.56 -12.42 -12.55
N ALA A 372 6.81 -12.73 -13.82
CA ALA A 372 7.54 -13.94 -14.22
C ALA A 372 9.00 -13.92 -13.71
N THR A 373 9.68 -12.76 -13.79
CA THR A 373 11.03 -12.59 -13.23
C THR A 373 10.99 -12.77 -11.70
N ALA A 374 10.00 -12.22 -11.02
CA ALA A 374 9.79 -12.43 -9.59
C ALA A 374 9.54 -13.92 -9.25
N LEU A 375 8.73 -14.62 -10.07
CA LEU A 375 8.48 -16.05 -9.91
C LEU A 375 9.77 -16.87 -10.07
N LEU A 376 10.54 -16.62 -11.13
CA LEU A 376 11.81 -17.31 -11.36
C LEU A 376 12.80 -17.05 -10.21
N LEU A 377 12.89 -15.82 -9.72
CA LEU A 377 13.75 -15.48 -8.59
C LEU A 377 13.30 -16.19 -7.30
N ALA A 378 12.01 -16.25 -7.03
CA ALA A 378 11.48 -16.99 -5.89
C ALA A 378 11.76 -18.50 -6.00
N LEU A 379 11.59 -19.08 -7.18
CA LEU A 379 11.88 -20.50 -7.42
C LEU A 379 13.38 -20.81 -7.27
N THR A 380 14.28 -19.95 -7.77
CA THR A 380 15.73 -20.13 -7.60
C THR A 380 16.13 -20.08 -6.13
N LEU A 381 15.59 -19.12 -5.35
CA LEU A 381 15.82 -19.07 -3.91
C LEU A 381 15.30 -20.34 -3.21
N ARG A 382 14.16 -20.86 -3.64
CA ARG A 382 13.55 -22.08 -3.08
C ARG A 382 14.40 -23.31 -3.37
N LEU A 383 14.90 -23.45 -4.62
CA LEU A 383 15.77 -24.57 -5.04
C LEU A 383 17.12 -24.50 -4.33
N ALA A 384 17.64 -23.32 -4.02
CA ALA A 384 18.83 -23.12 -3.19
C ALA A 384 18.62 -23.45 -1.70
N GLY A 385 17.45 -23.99 -1.32
CA GLY A 385 17.16 -24.44 0.05
C GLY A 385 16.64 -23.36 0.99
N HIS A 386 16.45 -22.12 0.53
CA HIS A 386 15.97 -21.02 1.37
C HIS A 386 14.45 -21.12 1.55
N ARG A 387 14.02 -21.32 2.81
CA ARG A 387 12.58 -21.49 3.14
C ARG A 387 11.98 -20.31 3.92
N PHE A 388 12.77 -19.51 4.54
CA PHE A 388 12.43 -18.40 5.47
C PHE A 388 10.98 -18.26 5.90
#